data_662548ddda61ed57d3a116ac55d40c8a
#
_entry.id   662548ddda61ed57d3a116ac55d40c8a
#
_cell.length_a   1.000
_cell.length_b   1.000
_cell.length_c   1.000
_cell.angle_alpha   90.00
_cell.angle_beta   90.00
_cell.angle_gamma   90.00
#
_symmetry.space_group_name_H-M   'P 1'
#
loop_
_entity.id
_entity.type
_entity.pdbx_description
1 polymer ?
#
loop_
_entity_poly.entity_id
_entity_poly.type
_entity_poly.pdbx_seq_one_letter_code
_entity_poly.pdbx_strand_id
1 'polypeptide(L)'
;MNDAPKRSRLQQDQPAEQHNGSRRRRRNKKSSKTLYYAILVVLVGVLVFSSVKIISYVKDQKDAENSQTNISNDFTRPDTSGDNTADNTSGDTPDGEKKDEVKKDPDPESIIVDFDKLQAQYPDVVGYVYSANTVLQYAIVQTMEAGDTGNVGEYYLYRDIGGNANKNGTVFLDYKCSSDFTSHNNIIYGHNMKTGLMFASLMNYKSQSYYEAHPYFYLYTPNQTYKVNLFAGCIMEHDADVYS
;
A
#
# COMPACT_ATOMS: atom_id res chain seq x y z
N MET A 1 -124.02 15.57 -2.09
CA MET A 1 -123.73 16.24 -0.80
C MET A 1 -122.26 16.11 -0.57
N ASN A 2 -121.61 17.05 -1.06
CA ASN A 2 -120.73 18.02 -0.52
C ASN A 2 -119.83 17.54 0.62
N ASP A 3 -118.51 17.42 0.37
CA ASP A 3 -117.59 18.35 0.94
C ASP A 3 -116.16 18.14 0.36
N ALA A 4 -115.59 19.26 -0.03
CA ALA A 4 -114.17 19.28 -0.51
C ALA A 4 -113.18 19.43 0.68
N PRO A 5 -112.06 18.76 0.65
CA PRO A 5 -111.02 19.02 1.63
C PRO A 5 -110.00 20.02 1.11
N LYS A 6 -109.56 20.86 2.01
CA LYS A 6 -108.55 21.92 1.92
C LYS A 6 -107.19 21.40 1.56
N ARG A 7 -106.52 22.03 0.61
CA ARG A 7 -105.11 21.87 0.28
C ARG A 7 -104.25 22.51 1.41
N SER A 8 -103.47 21.71 2.11
CA SER A 8 -102.35 22.22 2.92
C SER A 8 -101.09 22.34 2.06
N ARG A 9 -100.51 23.51 2.05
CA ARG A 9 -99.19 23.75 1.44
C ARG A 9 -98.14 23.13 2.26
N LEU A 10 -97.43 22.16 1.67
CA LEU A 10 -96.13 21.66 2.18
C LEU A 10 -95.07 22.69 1.82
N GLN A 11 -94.47 23.28 2.80
CA GLN A 11 -93.29 24.12 2.70
C GLN A 11 -92.10 23.15 2.39
N GLN A 12 -91.44 23.36 1.25
CA GLN A 12 -90.22 22.70 0.90
C GLN A 12 -89.07 23.41 1.69
N ASP A 13 -88.53 22.73 2.66
CA ASP A 13 -87.30 23.13 3.28
C ASP A 13 -86.14 22.77 2.31
N GLN A 14 -85.46 23.81 1.80
CA GLN A 14 -84.18 23.64 1.06
C GLN A 14 -83.05 23.40 2.07
N PRO A 15 -82.20 22.42 1.83
CA PRO A 15 -80.99 22.27 2.69
C PRO A 15 -80.00 23.34 2.35
N ALA A 16 -79.46 23.98 3.36
CA ALA A 16 -78.42 25.01 3.30
C ALA A 16 -77.13 24.42 2.68
N GLU A 17 -76.65 24.95 1.56
CA GLU A 17 -75.35 24.70 0.98
C GLU A 17 -74.26 25.10 1.99
N GLN A 18 -73.60 24.10 2.57
CA GLN A 18 -72.35 24.28 3.29
C GLN A 18 -71.25 24.70 2.32
N HIS A 19 -70.88 25.95 2.29
CA HIS A 19 -69.70 26.49 1.66
C HIS A 19 -68.47 25.90 2.37
N ASN A 20 -67.94 24.82 1.79
CA ASN A 20 -66.69 24.20 2.20
C ASN A 20 -65.54 25.09 1.70
N GLY A 21 -65.17 26.10 2.49
CA GLY A 21 -64.05 26.99 2.21
C GLY A 21 -62.76 26.22 2.24
N SER A 22 -62.31 25.74 1.06
CA SER A 22 -60.99 25.16 0.91
C SER A 22 -59.92 26.20 1.29
N ARG A 23 -59.47 26.12 2.52
CA ARG A 23 -58.24 26.83 2.95
C ARG A 23 -57.08 26.34 2.15
N ARG A 24 -56.77 26.97 1.01
CA ARG A 24 -55.51 26.82 0.28
C ARG A 24 -54.39 27.19 1.25
N ARG A 25 -53.73 26.18 1.83
CA ARG A 25 -52.46 26.33 2.55
C ARG A 25 -51.47 27.00 1.60
N ARG A 26 -51.21 28.28 1.79
CA ARG A 26 -50.10 28.98 1.15
C ARG A 26 -48.84 28.28 1.55
N ARG A 27 -48.35 27.41 0.69
CA ARG A 27 -47.06 26.73 0.82
C ARG A 27 -45.98 27.82 0.87
N ASN A 28 -45.35 27.97 2.04
CA ASN A 28 -44.31 28.96 2.30
C ASN A 28 -43.15 28.76 1.34
N LYS A 29 -43.07 29.48 0.23
CA LYS A 29 -41.98 29.43 -0.77
C LYS A 29 -40.57 29.77 -0.19
N LYS A 30 -40.52 30.38 1.01
CA LYS A 30 -39.29 30.73 1.69
C LYS A 30 -38.56 29.49 2.28
N SER A 31 -39.28 28.45 2.70
CA SER A 31 -38.73 27.22 3.27
C SER A 31 -37.89 26.41 2.27
N SER A 32 -38.25 26.45 0.97
CA SER A 32 -37.53 25.67 -0.04
C SER A 32 -36.13 26.24 -0.37
N LYS A 33 -35.95 27.56 -0.30
CA LYS A 33 -34.66 28.21 -0.56
C LYS A 33 -33.68 27.97 0.61
N THR A 34 -34.17 28.04 1.84
CA THR A 34 -33.34 27.78 3.03
C THR A 34 -32.87 26.33 3.03
N LEU A 35 -33.74 25.38 2.71
CA LEU A 35 -33.39 23.97 2.58
C LEU A 35 -32.35 23.74 1.45
N TYR A 36 -32.54 24.40 0.32
CA TYR A 36 -31.58 24.33 -0.80
C TYR A 36 -30.17 24.80 -0.41
N TYR A 37 -30.06 25.98 0.25
CA TYR A 37 -28.77 26.49 0.72
C TYR A 37 -28.16 25.62 1.80
N ALA A 38 -28.97 25.04 2.68
CA ALA A 38 -28.46 24.09 3.69
C ALA A 38 -27.85 22.84 3.04
N ILE A 39 -28.54 22.27 2.06
CA ILE A 39 -28.01 21.13 1.27
C ILE A 39 -26.75 21.53 0.51
N LEU A 40 -26.72 22.71 -0.10
CA LEU A 40 -25.54 23.20 -0.82
C LEU A 40 -24.32 23.33 0.08
N VAL A 41 -24.49 23.88 1.31
CA VAL A 41 -23.41 24.00 2.30
C VAL A 41 -22.89 22.63 2.71
N VAL A 42 -23.78 21.66 2.94
CA VAL A 42 -23.38 20.27 3.27
C VAL A 42 -22.60 19.65 2.10
N LEU A 43 -23.07 19.82 0.85
CA LEU A 43 -22.38 19.29 -0.33
C LEU A 43 -20.98 19.91 -0.50
N VAL A 44 -20.86 21.22 -0.32
CA VAL A 44 -19.58 21.92 -0.37
C VAL A 44 -18.66 21.42 0.76
N GLY A 45 -19.20 21.24 1.97
CA GLY A 45 -18.44 20.67 3.10
C GLY A 45 -17.92 19.26 2.81
N VAL A 46 -18.74 18.40 2.21
CA VAL A 46 -18.33 17.04 1.78
C VAL A 46 -17.26 17.10 0.70
N LEU A 47 -17.40 18.00 -0.29
CA LEU A 47 -16.39 18.17 -1.34
C LEU A 47 -15.05 18.63 -0.78
N VAL A 48 -15.04 19.63 0.10
CA VAL A 48 -13.82 20.12 0.73
C VAL A 48 -13.17 19.00 1.57
N PHE A 49 -13.96 18.31 2.38
CA PHE A 49 -13.45 17.19 3.19
C PHE A 49 -12.85 16.08 2.32
N SER A 50 -13.54 15.69 1.24
CA SER A 50 -13.05 14.68 0.28
C SER A 50 -11.77 15.13 -0.40
N SER A 51 -11.70 16.41 -0.82
CA SER A 51 -10.48 16.97 -1.45
C SER A 51 -9.28 16.94 -0.51
N VAL A 52 -9.45 17.31 0.75
CA VAL A 52 -8.38 17.25 1.77
C VAL A 52 -7.91 15.80 1.97
N LYS A 53 -8.83 14.84 2.03
CA LYS A 53 -8.49 13.41 2.14
C LYS A 53 -7.73 12.88 0.93
N ILE A 54 -8.13 13.29 -0.29
CA ILE A 54 -7.44 12.89 -1.52
C ILE A 54 -6.02 13.49 -1.56
N ILE A 55 -5.87 14.78 -1.22
CA ILE A 55 -4.56 15.44 -1.20
C ILE A 55 -3.63 14.76 -0.18
N SER A 56 -4.13 14.47 1.03
CA SER A 56 -3.36 13.74 2.04
C SER A 56 -2.93 12.35 1.53
N TYR A 57 -3.85 11.61 0.90
CA TYR A 57 -3.56 10.29 0.34
C TYR A 57 -2.47 10.33 -0.75
N VAL A 58 -2.60 11.28 -1.70
CA VAL A 58 -1.61 11.46 -2.79
C VAL A 58 -0.25 11.89 -2.23
N LYS A 59 -0.24 12.72 -1.18
CA LYS A 59 1.00 13.12 -0.52
C LYS A 59 1.67 11.93 0.17
N ASP A 60 0.93 11.18 1.00
CA ASP A 60 1.44 9.97 1.67
C ASP A 60 2.03 8.97 0.67
N GLN A 61 1.41 8.84 -0.51
CA GLN A 61 1.90 7.97 -1.60
C GLN A 61 3.22 8.47 -2.20
N LYS A 62 3.29 9.76 -2.54
CA LYS A 62 4.51 10.36 -3.09
C LYS A 62 5.67 10.33 -2.10
N ASP A 63 5.40 10.56 -0.83
CA ASP A 63 6.43 10.54 0.21
C ASP A 63 7.01 9.12 0.35
N ALA A 64 6.18 8.07 0.24
CA ALA A 64 6.65 6.69 0.23
C ALA A 64 7.48 6.34 -1.01
N GLU A 65 7.02 6.74 -2.19
CA GLU A 65 7.74 6.54 -3.46
C GLU A 65 9.08 7.29 -3.47
N ASN A 66 9.10 8.55 -3.03
CA ASN A 66 10.32 9.36 -2.95
C ASN A 66 11.31 8.77 -1.93
N SER A 67 10.84 8.34 -0.76
CA SER A 67 11.70 7.69 0.24
C SER A 67 12.36 6.43 -0.33
N GLN A 68 11.59 5.60 -1.03
CA GLN A 68 12.08 4.40 -1.69
C GLN A 68 13.12 4.72 -2.76
N THR A 69 12.80 5.67 -3.65
CA THR A 69 13.70 6.09 -4.74
C THR A 69 14.99 6.69 -4.20
N ASN A 70 14.92 7.49 -3.14
CA ASN A 70 16.11 8.07 -2.50
C ASN A 70 16.99 6.97 -1.90
N ILE A 71 16.42 5.99 -1.18
CA ILE A 71 17.18 4.86 -0.64
C ILE A 71 17.86 4.08 -1.76
N SER A 72 17.14 3.77 -2.84
CA SER A 72 17.74 3.07 -3.97
C SER A 72 18.88 3.89 -4.59
N ASN A 73 18.67 5.17 -4.90
CA ASN A 73 19.68 6.00 -5.55
C ASN A 73 20.90 6.30 -4.67
N ASP A 74 20.69 6.46 -3.36
CA ASP A 74 21.76 6.86 -2.43
C ASP A 74 22.64 5.68 -2.01
N PHE A 75 22.09 4.46 -1.98
CA PHE A 75 22.76 3.28 -1.40
C PHE A 75 22.94 2.12 -2.37
N THR A 76 22.45 2.20 -3.62
CA THR A 76 22.63 1.15 -4.61
C THR A 76 23.26 1.69 -5.90
N ARG A 77 23.99 0.81 -6.58
CA ARG A 77 24.54 1.08 -7.91
C ARG A 77 24.50 -0.19 -8.77
N PRO A 78 24.44 -0.08 -10.10
CA PRO A 78 24.59 -1.25 -10.98
C PRO A 78 25.91 -1.98 -10.71
N ASP A 79 25.90 -3.30 -10.76
CA ASP A 79 27.11 -4.10 -10.71
C ASP A 79 27.75 -4.16 -12.10
N THR A 80 28.72 -3.27 -12.33
CA THR A 80 29.48 -3.18 -13.60
C THR A 80 30.79 -3.97 -13.56
N SER A 81 31.00 -4.83 -12.57
CA SER A 81 32.26 -5.57 -12.38
C SER A 81 32.59 -6.54 -13.52
N GLY A 82 31.66 -6.76 -14.48
CA GLY A 82 31.85 -7.61 -15.67
C GLY A 82 32.46 -6.92 -16.89
N ASP A 83 32.63 -5.59 -16.89
CA ASP A 83 33.11 -4.83 -18.08
C ASP A 83 34.54 -4.31 -17.90
N ASN A 84 35.44 -5.13 -17.37
CA ASN A 84 36.87 -4.84 -17.43
C ASN A 84 37.52 -5.57 -18.60
N THR A 85 37.41 -4.98 -19.78
CA THR A 85 38.34 -5.18 -20.87
C THR A 85 39.76 -4.82 -20.38
N ALA A 86 40.61 -5.82 -20.38
CA ALA A 86 42.05 -5.81 -20.42
C ALA A 86 42.80 -4.45 -20.30
N ASP A 87 43.57 -4.29 -19.25
CA ASP A 87 44.89 -3.67 -19.42
C ASP A 87 45.97 -4.62 -18.87
N ASN A 88 46.82 -5.03 -19.83
CA ASN A 88 48.01 -5.85 -19.61
C ASN A 88 49.03 -5.08 -18.82
N THR A 89 49.50 -5.62 -17.69
CA THR A 89 50.91 -5.46 -17.30
C THR A 89 51.41 -6.68 -16.60
N SER A 90 52.42 -7.30 -17.24
CA SER A 90 53.23 -8.40 -16.78
C SER A 90 53.87 -8.16 -15.39
N GLY A 91 53.87 -9.19 -14.58
CA GLY A 91 54.68 -9.25 -13.33
C GLY A 91 54.68 -10.66 -12.79
N ASP A 92 55.81 -11.31 -12.97
CA ASP A 92 56.17 -12.68 -12.77
C ASP A 92 56.19 -13.12 -11.27
N THR A 93 55.61 -14.30 -10.97
CA THR A 93 55.98 -15.44 -10.07
C THR A 93 56.00 -15.29 -8.54
N PRO A 94 55.98 -16.42 -7.75
CA PRO A 94 55.22 -17.69 -7.85
C PRO A 94 54.58 -18.16 -6.52
N ASP A 95 53.67 -19.14 -6.68
CA ASP A 95 53.37 -20.25 -5.76
C ASP A 95 52.77 -19.98 -4.38
N GLY A 96 51.50 -20.31 -4.26
CA GLY A 96 50.75 -20.41 -3.03
C GLY A 96 49.32 -20.86 -3.38
N GLU A 97 48.91 -22.01 -2.85
CA GLU A 97 47.65 -22.74 -3.05
C GLU A 97 46.46 -21.81 -3.22
N LYS A 98 45.88 -21.73 -4.43
CA LYS A 98 44.59 -21.11 -4.71
C LYS A 98 43.50 -22.06 -4.25
N LYS A 99 42.79 -21.69 -3.19
CA LYS A 99 41.38 -22.03 -3.05
C LYS A 99 40.67 -21.52 -4.28
N ASP A 100 40.01 -22.39 -5.02
CA ASP A 100 39.17 -22.04 -6.16
C ASP A 100 38.00 -21.18 -5.66
N GLU A 101 38.19 -19.87 -5.62
CA GLU A 101 37.07 -18.93 -5.69
C GLU A 101 36.52 -19.02 -7.11
N VAL A 102 35.41 -19.72 -7.26
CA VAL A 102 34.61 -19.67 -8.46
C VAL A 102 34.18 -18.21 -8.62
N LYS A 103 34.92 -17.45 -9.41
CA LYS A 103 34.46 -16.14 -9.89
C LYS A 103 33.21 -16.41 -10.72
N LYS A 104 32.06 -16.24 -10.10
CA LYS A 104 30.77 -16.24 -10.78
C LYS A 104 30.75 -14.96 -11.62
N ASP A 105 30.61 -15.10 -12.95
CA ASP A 105 30.37 -13.94 -13.80
C ASP A 105 29.25 -13.10 -13.20
N PRO A 106 29.43 -11.77 -13.09
CA PRO A 106 28.40 -10.92 -12.53
C PRO A 106 27.12 -11.04 -13.37
N ASP A 107 26.00 -11.26 -12.70
CA ASP A 107 24.69 -11.25 -13.34
C ASP A 107 24.41 -9.78 -13.73
N PRO A 108 24.19 -9.46 -15.03
CA PRO A 108 24.02 -8.10 -15.51
C PRO A 108 22.79 -7.39 -14.89
N GLU A 109 21.92 -8.14 -14.25
CA GLU A 109 20.75 -7.59 -13.54
C GLU A 109 21.01 -7.36 -12.04
N SER A 110 22.20 -7.66 -11.53
CA SER A 110 22.55 -7.45 -10.13
C SER A 110 22.94 -6.00 -9.83
N ILE A 111 22.83 -5.65 -8.56
CA ILE A 111 23.26 -4.34 -8.03
C ILE A 111 24.26 -4.52 -6.90
N ILE A 112 25.00 -3.48 -6.58
CA ILE A 112 25.82 -3.41 -5.37
C ILE A 112 25.07 -2.53 -4.37
N VAL A 113 24.91 -3.02 -3.13
CA VAL A 113 24.32 -2.31 -2.01
C VAL A 113 25.42 -1.87 -1.06
N ASP A 114 25.52 -0.59 -0.77
CA ASP A 114 26.45 -0.02 0.20
C ASP A 114 25.87 -0.14 1.62
N PHE A 115 26.05 -1.31 2.22
CA PHE A 115 25.54 -1.59 3.57
C PHE A 115 26.21 -0.75 4.64
N ASP A 116 27.48 -0.41 4.51
CA ASP A 116 28.18 0.42 5.49
C ASP A 116 27.50 1.79 5.59
N LYS A 117 27.25 2.42 4.45
CA LYS A 117 26.57 3.71 4.39
C LYS A 117 25.10 3.59 4.81
N LEU A 118 24.41 2.54 4.37
CA LEU A 118 22.99 2.31 4.65
C LEU A 118 22.75 2.08 6.15
N GLN A 119 23.55 1.23 6.80
CA GLN A 119 23.45 0.93 8.23
C GLN A 119 23.93 2.08 9.12
N ALA A 120 24.89 2.89 8.64
CA ALA A 120 25.29 4.12 9.35
C ALA A 120 24.12 5.11 9.49
N GLN A 121 23.21 5.13 8.53
CA GLN A 121 22.02 5.99 8.55
C GLN A 121 20.79 5.29 9.15
N TYR A 122 20.64 3.99 8.91
CA TYR A 122 19.51 3.16 9.32
C TYR A 122 20.00 1.87 9.99
N PRO A 123 20.29 1.90 11.28
CA PRO A 123 20.96 0.79 11.97
C PRO A 123 20.20 -0.54 11.96
N ASP A 124 18.87 -0.49 11.85
CA ASP A 124 18.01 -1.69 11.85
C ASP A 124 17.97 -2.41 10.50
N VAL A 125 18.68 -1.90 9.47
CA VAL A 125 18.72 -2.56 8.16
C VAL A 125 19.56 -3.83 8.26
N VAL A 126 18.96 -4.94 7.86
CA VAL A 126 19.59 -6.28 7.84
C VAL A 126 19.78 -6.84 6.44
N GLY A 127 19.07 -6.28 5.44
CA GLY A 127 19.15 -6.75 4.07
C GLY A 127 18.52 -5.79 3.08
N TYR A 128 18.55 -6.20 1.80
CA TYR A 128 17.93 -5.47 0.70
C TYR A 128 17.38 -6.47 -0.31
N VAL A 129 16.10 -6.34 -0.69
CA VAL A 129 15.47 -7.17 -1.72
C VAL A 129 15.38 -6.41 -3.03
N TYR A 130 15.73 -7.06 -4.13
CA TYR A 130 15.74 -6.45 -5.45
C TYR A 130 15.30 -7.43 -6.53
N SER A 131 14.43 -6.98 -7.43
CA SER A 131 14.10 -7.67 -8.67
C SER A 131 14.17 -6.69 -9.84
N ALA A 132 15.00 -7.00 -10.82
CA ALA A 132 15.23 -6.14 -11.98
C ALA A 132 13.93 -5.85 -12.75
N ASN A 133 13.79 -4.62 -13.24
CA ASN A 133 12.63 -4.16 -14.02
C ASN A 133 11.28 -4.26 -13.27
N THR A 134 11.32 -4.31 -11.93
CA THR A 134 10.13 -4.28 -11.08
C THR A 134 10.24 -3.17 -10.03
N VAL A 135 9.15 -2.94 -9.28
CA VAL A 135 9.16 -2.04 -8.11
C VAL A 135 9.74 -2.69 -6.86
N LEU A 136 10.13 -3.97 -6.93
CA LEU A 136 10.69 -4.71 -5.80
C LEU A 136 12.15 -4.34 -5.59
N GLN A 137 12.40 -3.26 -4.84
CA GLN A 137 13.72 -2.76 -4.48
C GLN A 137 13.63 -2.06 -3.12
N TYR A 138 13.71 -2.86 -2.03
CA TYR A 138 13.45 -2.39 -0.68
C TYR A 138 14.54 -2.81 0.29
N ALA A 139 14.98 -1.86 1.15
CA ALA A 139 15.72 -2.23 2.35
C ALA A 139 14.83 -3.05 3.28
N ILE A 140 15.40 -4.06 3.91
CA ILE A 140 14.75 -4.92 4.88
C ILE A 140 15.30 -4.56 6.26
N VAL A 141 14.40 -4.19 7.16
CA VAL A 141 14.74 -3.87 8.55
C VAL A 141 14.33 -5.00 9.48
N GLN A 142 14.92 -5.06 10.67
CA GLN A 142 14.51 -5.97 11.73
C GLN A 142 14.65 -5.30 13.09
N THR A 143 13.66 -5.46 13.96
CA THR A 143 13.74 -5.01 15.35
C THR A 143 12.89 -5.90 16.24
N MET A 144 13.21 -5.93 17.53
CA MET A 144 12.40 -6.58 18.56
C MET A 144 11.41 -5.61 19.23
N GLU A 145 11.37 -4.35 18.80
CA GLU A 145 10.43 -3.38 19.35
C GLU A 145 8.98 -3.72 18.99
N ALA A 146 8.08 -3.41 19.92
CA ALA A 146 6.66 -3.58 19.68
C ALA A 146 6.14 -2.50 18.72
N GLY A 147 5.26 -2.88 17.82
CA GLY A 147 4.53 -1.97 16.95
C GLY A 147 3.38 -1.24 17.67
N ASP A 148 2.67 -0.40 16.94
CA ASP A 148 1.49 0.34 17.43
C ASP A 148 0.33 -0.60 17.83
N THR A 149 0.36 -1.84 17.36
CA THR A 149 -0.55 -2.94 17.74
C THR A 149 -0.20 -3.57 19.09
N GLY A 150 0.99 -3.27 19.66
CA GLY A 150 1.55 -3.89 20.84
C GLY A 150 2.27 -5.22 20.59
N ASN A 151 2.33 -5.71 19.36
CA ASN A 151 3.02 -6.94 19.01
C ASN A 151 4.51 -6.70 18.82
N VAL A 152 5.34 -7.61 19.36
CA VAL A 152 6.78 -7.58 19.23
C VAL A 152 7.18 -7.79 17.77
N GLY A 153 8.16 -7.02 17.29
CA GLY A 153 8.67 -7.11 15.93
C GLY A 153 7.82 -6.42 14.85
N GLU A 154 6.67 -5.83 15.21
CA GLU A 154 5.79 -5.12 14.27
C GLU A 154 6.03 -3.59 14.25
N TYR A 155 7.12 -3.11 14.84
CA TYR A 155 7.44 -1.67 14.91
C TYR A 155 7.36 -0.99 13.55
N TYR A 156 7.92 -1.63 12.49
CA TYR A 156 7.97 -1.09 11.13
C TYR A 156 6.71 -1.33 10.30
N LEU A 157 5.68 -1.96 10.85
CA LEU A 157 4.42 -2.19 10.12
C LEU A 157 3.75 -0.87 9.68
N TYR A 158 3.86 0.18 10.51
CA TYR A 158 3.32 1.51 10.24
C TYR A 158 4.36 2.63 10.44
N ARG A 159 5.64 2.33 10.18
CA ARG A 159 6.73 3.31 10.25
C ARG A 159 7.62 3.23 9.02
N ASP A 160 8.15 4.38 8.63
CA ASP A 160 9.20 4.41 7.61
C ASP A 160 10.52 3.85 8.17
N ILE A 161 11.53 3.71 7.30
CA ILE A 161 12.84 3.19 7.67
C ILE A 161 13.56 4.04 8.73
N GLY A 162 13.21 5.33 8.85
CA GLY A 162 13.72 6.24 9.88
C GLY A 162 12.93 6.21 11.19
N GLY A 163 11.91 5.33 11.31
CA GLY A 163 11.08 5.20 12.51
C GLY A 163 9.91 6.19 12.62
N ASN A 164 9.69 7.06 11.61
CA ASN A 164 8.58 8.00 11.62
C ASN A 164 7.27 7.30 11.23
N ALA A 165 6.14 7.78 11.77
CA ALA A 165 4.82 7.24 11.45
C ALA A 165 4.54 7.31 9.94
N ASN A 166 4.28 6.16 9.32
CA ASN A 166 4.01 6.01 7.90
C ASN A 166 3.06 4.83 7.66
N LYS A 167 1.91 5.07 7.03
CA LYS A 167 0.90 4.04 6.76
C LYS A 167 1.38 2.94 5.82
N ASN A 168 2.39 3.22 5.01
CA ASN A 168 2.94 2.26 4.06
C ASN A 168 3.92 1.29 4.73
N GLY A 169 4.37 1.61 5.94
CA GLY A 169 5.37 0.82 6.65
C GLY A 169 6.71 0.72 5.92
N THR A 170 7.53 -0.20 6.37
CA THR A 170 8.78 -0.61 5.74
C THR A 170 8.77 -2.13 5.60
N VAL A 171 9.47 -2.68 4.62
CA VAL A 171 9.68 -4.13 4.51
C VAL A 171 10.53 -4.61 5.69
N PHE A 172 10.10 -5.64 6.42
CA PHE A 172 10.81 -6.09 7.60
C PHE A 172 10.88 -7.63 7.71
N LEU A 173 11.96 -8.10 8.31
CA LEU A 173 12.19 -9.51 8.64
C LEU A 173 11.52 -9.84 9.98
N ASP A 174 10.89 -11.00 10.07
CA ASP A 174 10.32 -11.48 11.33
C ASP A 174 11.39 -11.50 12.44
N TYR A 175 11.05 -11.00 13.61
CA TYR A 175 11.99 -10.89 14.74
C TYR A 175 12.50 -12.25 15.26
N LYS A 176 11.83 -13.36 14.94
CA LYS A 176 12.26 -14.73 15.28
C LYS A 176 13.30 -15.28 14.31
N CYS A 177 13.45 -14.66 13.16
CA CYS A 177 14.46 -15.04 12.18
C CYS A 177 15.84 -14.47 12.57
N SER A 178 16.91 -15.13 12.15
CA SER A 178 18.26 -14.60 12.30
C SER A 178 18.46 -13.42 11.35
N SER A 179 19.04 -12.32 11.84
CA SER A 179 19.26 -11.09 11.07
C SER A 179 20.19 -11.28 9.86
N ASP A 180 20.98 -12.34 9.84
CA ASP A 180 21.85 -12.73 8.72
C ASP A 180 21.20 -13.68 7.72
N PHE A 181 19.89 -13.94 7.87
CA PHE A 181 19.09 -14.83 7.02
C PHE A 181 19.56 -16.30 7.03
N THR A 182 20.23 -16.76 8.07
CA THR A 182 20.66 -18.15 8.20
C THR A 182 19.61 -19.07 8.82
N SER A 183 18.45 -18.56 9.23
CA SER A 183 17.34 -19.38 9.71
C SER A 183 16.83 -20.30 8.59
N HIS A 184 16.34 -21.50 8.95
CA HIS A 184 15.75 -22.45 7.99
C HIS A 184 14.56 -21.86 7.23
N ASN A 185 13.77 -21.01 7.89
CA ASN A 185 12.69 -20.26 7.31
C ASN A 185 12.87 -18.78 7.67
N ASN A 186 12.95 -17.92 6.65
CA ASN A 186 13.06 -16.48 6.83
C ASN A 186 11.80 -15.83 6.30
N ILE A 187 11.05 -15.15 7.16
CA ILE A 187 9.78 -14.54 6.82
C ILE A 187 9.96 -13.03 6.71
N ILE A 188 9.69 -12.50 5.52
CA ILE A 188 9.79 -11.07 5.22
C ILE A 188 8.39 -10.54 4.99
N TYR A 189 8.02 -9.50 5.71
CA TYR A 189 6.73 -8.83 5.61
C TYR A 189 6.82 -7.55 4.79
N GLY A 190 5.75 -7.27 4.05
CA GLY A 190 5.58 -6.02 3.32
C GLY A 190 4.12 -5.81 2.97
N HIS A 191 3.65 -4.57 3.03
CA HIS A 191 2.28 -4.24 2.69
C HIS A 191 1.94 -4.56 1.23
N ASN A 192 0.73 -5.04 0.98
CA ASN A 192 0.14 -5.11 -0.36
C ASN A 192 -0.63 -3.81 -0.64
N MET A 193 0.07 -2.81 -1.20
CA MET A 193 -0.47 -1.47 -1.40
C MET A 193 -1.31 -1.37 -2.66
N LYS A 194 -2.49 -0.72 -2.58
CA LYS A 194 -3.32 -0.41 -3.77
C LYS A 194 -2.61 0.48 -4.80
N THR A 195 -1.55 1.14 -4.38
CA THR A 195 -0.69 1.99 -5.21
C THR A 195 0.29 1.21 -6.09
N GLY A 196 0.39 -0.10 -5.90
CA GLY A 196 1.38 -0.94 -6.59
C GLY A 196 2.75 -0.97 -5.91
N LEU A 197 2.95 -0.20 -4.83
CA LEU A 197 4.19 -0.17 -4.05
C LEU A 197 4.28 -1.33 -3.06
N MET A 198 5.43 -1.45 -2.41
CA MET A 198 5.78 -2.52 -1.47
C MET A 198 5.63 -3.90 -2.13
N PHE A 199 5.01 -4.86 -1.46
CA PHE A 199 4.81 -6.21 -1.98
C PHE A 199 3.58 -6.37 -2.89
N ALA A 200 2.94 -5.26 -3.28
CA ALA A 200 1.83 -5.32 -4.24
C ALA A 200 2.23 -5.90 -5.60
N SER A 201 3.48 -5.71 -6.04
CA SER A 201 4.01 -6.29 -7.28
C SER A 201 4.02 -7.83 -7.27
N LEU A 202 4.08 -8.46 -6.09
CA LEU A 202 4.01 -9.91 -5.96
C LEU A 202 2.66 -10.48 -6.44
N MET A 203 1.60 -9.66 -6.46
CA MET A 203 0.31 -10.05 -7.01
C MET A 203 0.34 -10.28 -8.54
N ASN A 204 1.36 -9.76 -9.24
CA ASN A 204 1.56 -9.96 -10.67
C ASN A 204 1.97 -11.41 -10.99
N TYR A 205 2.52 -12.15 -10.02
CA TYR A 205 2.88 -13.57 -10.17
C TYR A 205 1.67 -14.51 -10.36
N LYS A 206 0.44 -14.00 -10.35
CA LYS A 206 -0.74 -14.70 -10.87
C LYS A 206 -0.65 -14.93 -12.39
N SER A 207 0.18 -14.16 -13.10
CA SER A 207 0.43 -14.31 -14.52
C SER A 207 1.66 -15.17 -14.75
N GLN A 208 1.51 -16.24 -15.55
CA GLN A 208 2.61 -17.10 -15.96
C GLN A 208 3.69 -16.31 -16.70
N SER A 209 3.29 -15.40 -17.59
CA SER A 209 4.23 -14.56 -18.35
C SER A 209 5.04 -13.62 -17.45
N TYR A 210 4.44 -13.15 -16.34
CA TYR A 210 5.18 -12.34 -15.37
C TYR A 210 6.22 -13.18 -14.62
N TYR A 211 5.85 -14.40 -14.21
CA TYR A 211 6.79 -15.33 -13.60
C TYR A 211 7.97 -15.67 -14.55
N GLU A 212 7.69 -15.95 -15.81
CA GLU A 212 8.73 -16.25 -16.82
C GLU A 212 9.69 -15.07 -17.05
N ALA A 213 9.19 -13.83 -16.93
CA ALA A 213 10.00 -12.63 -17.02
C ALA A 213 10.79 -12.33 -15.73
N HIS A 214 10.30 -12.75 -14.56
CA HIS A 214 10.87 -12.44 -13.24
C HIS A 214 10.92 -13.69 -12.33
N PRO A 215 11.64 -14.76 -12.71
CA PRO A 215 11.60 -16.05 -12.02
C PRO A 215 12.37 -16.06 -10.69
N TYR A 216 13.10 -15.01 -10.39
CA TYR A 216 13.91 -14.86 -9.19
C TYR A 216 13.97 -13.40 -8.74
N PHE A 217 14.45 -13.21 -7.52
CA PHE A 217 14.90 -11.92 -7.01
C PHE A 217 16.23 -12.09 -6.27
N TYR A 218 16.90 -10.98 -6.02
CA TYR A 218 18.11 -10.95 -5.20
C TYR A 218 17.78 -10.55 -3.78
N LEU A 219 18.40 -11.23 -2.84
CA LEU A 219 18.45 -10.83 -1.44
C LEU A 219 19.91 -10.52 -1.10
N TYR A 220 20.19 -9.26 -0.88
CA TYR A 220 21.49 -8.78 -0.45
C TYR A 220 21.51 -8.69 1.08
N THR A 221 22.61 -9.13 1.68
CA THR A 221 22.92 -8.94 3.08
C THR A 221 24.31 -8.33 3.22
N PRO A 222 24.71 -7.80 4.38
CA PRO A 222 26.06 -7.28 4.56
C PRO A 222 27.18 -8.29 4.23
N ASN A 223 26.88 -9.59 4.37
CA ASN A 223 27.89 -10.66 4.24
C ASN A 223 27.86 -11.38 2.89
N GLN A 224 26.70 -11.43 2.21
CA GLN A 224 26.54 -12.21 0.99
C GLN A 224 25.28 -11.84 0.19
N THR A 225 25.24 -12.25 -1.06
CA THR A 225 24.12 -12.08 -1.97
C THR A 225 23.51 -13.44 -2.28
N TYR A 226 22.19 -13.53 -2.18
CA TYR A 226 21.44 -14.72 -2.57
C TYR A 226 20.64 -14.42 -3.84
N LYS A 227 20.67 -15.34 -4.79
CA LYS A 227 19.70 -15.40 -5.90
C LYS A 227 18.58 -16.34 -5.50
N VAL A 228 17.41 -15.79 -5.19
CA VAL A 228 16.27 -16.53 -4.64
C VAL A 228 15.31 -16.88 -5.77
N ASN A 229 15.24 -18.16 -6.13
CA ASN A 229 14.31 -18.63 -7.14
C ASN A 229 12.89 -18.75 -6.57
N LEU A 230 11.93 -18.23 -7.29
CA LEU A 230 10.52 -18.36 -6.94
C LEU A 230 10.01 -19.73 -7.38
N PHE A 231 9.32 -20.44 -6.49
CA PHE A 231 8.77 -21.76 -6.82
C PHE A 231 7.27 -21.88 -6.56
N ALA A 232 6.71 -21.01 -5.71
CA ALA A 232 5.28 -20.98 -5.42
C ALA A 232 4.83 -19.60 -4.98
N GLY A 233 3.58 -19.26 -5.31
CA GLY A 233 2.85 -18.11 -4.77
C GLY A 233 1.49 -18.57 -4.27
N CYS A 234 1.17 -18.32 -2.99
CA CYS A 234 -0.09 -18.71 -2.37
C CYS A 234 -0.87 -17.48 -1.93
N ILE A 235 -2.19 -17.52 -2.13
CA ILE A 235 -3.12 -16.56 -1.52
C ILE A 235 -3.79 -17.29 -0.37
N MET A 236 -3.58 -16.78 0.84
CA MET A 236 -4.05 -17.40 2.07
C MET A 236 -4.92 -16.43 2.85
N GLU A 237 -5.77 -16.96 3.72
CA GLU A 237 -6.47 -16.16 4.72
C GLU A 237 -5.44 -15.57 5.69
N HIS A 238 -5.75 -14.42 6.24
CA HIS A 238 -4.83 -13.65 7.08
C HIS A 238 -4.42 -14.37 8.38
N ASP A 239 -5.23 -15.32 8.85
CA ASP A 239 -5.03 -16.14 10.04
C ASP A 239 -4.45 -17.53 9.74
N ALA A 240 -4.07 -17.79 8.49
CA ALA A 240 -3.44 -19.05 8.12
C ALA A 240 -2.07 -19.19 8.80
N ASP A 241 -1.83 -20.37 9.38
CA ASP A 241 -0.54 -20.68 10.01
C ASP A 241 0.54 -20.92 8.94
N VAL A 242 1.41 -19.93 8.78
CA VAL A 242 2.55 -20.00 7.84
C VAL A 242 3.86 -20.42 8.51
N TYR A 243 3.81 -20.70 9.84
CA TYR A 243 5.00 -21.01 10.65
C TYR A 243 5.10 -22.50 11.02
N SER A 244 4.11 -23.31 10.66
CA SER A 244 4.08 -24.75 10.96
C SER A 244 4.86 -25.61 9.96
#